data_043def2f0eddee16dfa43338776d926f
#
_entry.id   043def2f0eddee16dfa43338776d926f
#
_cell.length_a   1.000
_cell.length_b   1.000
_cell.length_c   1.000
_cell.angle_alpha   90.00
_cell.angle_beta   90.00
_cell.angle_gamma   90.00
#
_symmetry.space_group_name_H-M   'P 1'
#
loop_
_entity.id
_entity.type
_entity.pdbx_description
1 polymer ?
#
loop_
_entity_poly.entity_id
_entity_poly.type
_entity_poly.pdbx_seq_one_letter_code
_entity_poly.pdbx_strand_id
1 'polypeptide(L)'
;MAQTNAKSQFFDEHAQGWEERNYPPEVRARLVPLVASFPLQSGATVLDLGCGEGIMIPYLRERVGDEGRLIELDPSEVMLRGAAKKDLGRPWLLKATAESIPLLSGSVDTVIAFACFPHFEEAKLAVAEAYRVAKAGGYVVVAHLLSREELRQHHAQHFQVENDVLPDDATMRQLFEDAGWGDVTIEEAPGLYRLIARKP
;
A
#
# COMPACT_ATOMS: atom_id res chain seq x y z
N MET A 1 22.60 -12.55 -7.27
CA MET A 1 21.91 -11.53 -8.06
C MET A 1 20.43 -11.85 -7.95
N ALA A 2 19.66 -11.00 -7.27
CA ALA A 2 18.21 -11.22 -7.18
C ALA A 2 17.64 -11.12 -8.61
N GLN A 3 16.88 -12.11 -9.03
CA GLN A 3 16.13 -12.05 -10.28
C GLN A 3 15.16 -10.86 -10.15
N THR A 4 15.32 -9.87 -11.02
CA THR A 4 14.37 -8.77 -11.14
C THR A 4 13.08 -9.37 -11.67
N ASN A 5 12.04 -9.33 -10.87
CA ASN A 5 10.72 -9.86 -11.22
C ASN A 5 10.17 -9.08 -12.43
N ALA A 6 9.44 -9.74 -13.32
CA ALA A 6 8.84 -9.14 -14.50
C ALA A 6 7.91 -7.96 -14.17
N LYS A 7 7.20 -8.01 -13.02
CA LYS A 7 6.36 -6.91 -12.51
C LYS A 7 7.19 -5.70 -12.09
N SER A 8 8.28 -5.92 -11.34
CA SER A 8 9.19 -4.84 -10.94
C SER A 8 9.78 -4.14 -12.17
N GLN A 9 10.15 -4.92 -13.20
CA GLN A 9 10.63 -4.35 -14.44
C GLN A 9 9.57 -3.51 -15.17
N PHE A 10 8.32 -3.97 -15.20
CA PHE A 10 7.20 -3.20 -15.76
C PHE A 10 7.06 -1.84 -15.08
N PHE A 11 7.09 -1.81 -13.73
CA PHE A 11 7.00 -0.56 -12.97
C PHE A 11 8.24 0.32 -13.16
N ASP A 12 9.44 -0.24 -13.27
CA ASP A 12 10.66 0.50 -13.59
C ASP A 12 10.57 1.22 -14.94
N GLU A 13 10.08 0.52 -15.97
CA GLU A 13 9.93 1.06 -17.33
C GLU A 13 8.86 2.16 -17.42
N HIS A 14 7.83 2.11 -16.56
CA HIS A 14 6.71 3.05 -16.54
C HIS A 14 6.79 4.12 -15.45
N ALA A 15 7.81 4.08 -14.59
CA ALA A 15 7.92 4.94 -13.41
C ALA A 15 7.93 6.42 -13.76
N GLN A 16 8.61 6.83 -14.85
CA GLN A 16 8.71 8.24 -15.18
C GLN A 16 7.34 8.88 -15.43
N GLY A 17 6.92 9.79 -14.56
CA GLY A 17 5.63 10.48 -14.62
C GLY A 17 4.44 9.54 -14.33
N TRP A 18 4.66 8.43 -13.63
CA TRP A 18 3.61 7.50 -13.24
C TRP A 18 2.52 8.20 -12.42
N GLU A 19 2.95 9.01 -11.45
CA GLU A 19 2.04 9.71 -10.55
C GLU A 19 1.16 10.73 -11.30
N GLU A 20 1.74 11.52 -12.21
CA GLU A 20 0.99 12.50 -12.99
C GLU A 20 -0.05 11.86 -13.91
N ARG A 21 0.30 10.71 -14.51
CA ARG A 21 -0.62 10.00 -15.42
C ARG A 21 -1.76 9.32 -14.69
N ASN A 22 -1.50 8.69 -13.54
CA ASN A 22 -2.48 7.88 -12.85
C ASN A 22 -3.27 8.64 -11.78
N TYR A 23 -2.71 9.77 -11.30
CA TYR A 23 -3.32 10.58 -10.24
C TYR A 23 -3.43 12.05 -10.65
N PRO A 24 -4.23 12.38 -11.68
CA PRO A 24 -4.54 13.77 -12.00
C PRO A 24 -5.25 14.48 -10.83
N PRO A 25 -5.35 15.83 -10.83
CA PRO A 25 -5.85 16.60 -9.68
C PRO A 25 -7.18 16.10 -9.11
N GLU A 26 -8.12 15.72 -9.97
CA GLU A 26 -9.44 15.22 -9.56
C GLU A 26 -9.37 13.86 -8.85
N VAL A 27 -8.42 13.00 -9.22
CA VAL A 27 -8.16 11.73 -8.54
C VAL A 27 -7.45 11.98 -7.21
N ARG A 28 -6.47 12.88 -7.18
CA ARG A 28 -5.75 13.28 -5.95
C ARG A 28 -6.69 13.86 -4.89
N ALA A 29 -7.70 14.63 -5.31
CA ALA A 29 -8.70 15.19 -4.39
C ALA A 29 -9.44 14.11 -3.60
N ARG A 30 -9.54 12.88 -4.14
CA ARG A 30 -10.19 11.74 -3.48
C ARG A 30 -9.29 11.08 -2.41
N LEU A 31 -7.99 11.34 -2.41
CA LEU A 31 -7.07 10.80 -1.40
C LEU A 31 -7.30 11.43 -0.02
N VAL A 32 -7.71 12.72 0.04
CA VAL A 32 -7.97 13.41 1.31
C VAL A 32 -9.03 12.68 2.15
N PRO A 33 -10.27 12.45 1.67
CA PRO A 33 -11.27 11.73 2.43
C PRO A 33 -10.91 10.25 2.65
N LEU A 34 -10.20 9.61 1.70
CA LEU A 34 -9.74 8.25 1.87
C LEU A 34 -8.77 8.14 3.06
N VAL A 35 -7.71 8.93 3.09
CA VAL A 35 -6.71 8.90 4.18
C VAL A 35 -7.31 9.38 5.51
N ALA A 36 -8.28 10.30 5.49
CA ALA A 36 -9.01 10.71 6.70
C ALA A 36 -9.75 9.53 7.36
N SER A 37 -10.12 8.51 6.60
CA SER A 37 -10.80 7.30 7.09
C SER A 37 -9.85 6.23 7.66
N PHE A 38 -8.54 6.38 7.50
CA PHE A 38 -7.55 5.43 8.01
C PHE A 38 -7.35 5.59 9.52
N PRO A 39 -7.09 4.50 10.26
CA PRO A 39 -6.87 4.55 11.71
C PRO A 39 -5.45 5.07 12.03
N LEU A 40 -5.17 6.30 11.64
CA LEU A 40 -3.88 6.97 11.84
C LEU A 40 -3.94 7.92 13.03
N GLN A 41 -2.91 7.88 13.87
CA GLN A 41 -2.74 8.77 15.01
C GLN A 41 -1.54 9.70 14.80
N SER A 42 -1.59 10.89 15.40
CA SER A 42 -0.43 11.78 15.46
C SER A 42 0.74 11.08 16.16
N GLY A 43 1.95 11.23 15.63
CA GLY A 43 3.16 10.57 16.13
C GLY A 43 3.33 9.10 15.70
N ALA A 44 2.36 8.51 14.97
CA ALA A 44 2.43 7.11 14.55
C ALA A 44 3.59 6.83 13.58
N THR A 45 4.10 5.60 13.65
CA THR A 45 4.99 5.02 12.63
C THR A 45 4.13 4.28 11.61
N VAL A 46 4.17 4.73 10.36
CA VAL A 46 3.41 4.18 9.24
C VAL A 46 4.35 3.55 8.23
N LEU A 47 4.01 2.34 7.78
CA LEU A 47 4.66 1.67 6.66
C LEU A 47 3.73 1.72 5.44
N ASP A 48 4.18 2.35 4.36
CA ASP A 48 3.51 2.36 3.05
C ASP A 48 4.15 1.29 2.15
N LEU A 49 3.41 0.21 1.89
CA LEU A 49 3.83 -0.91 1.04
C LEU A 49 3.51 -0.62 -0.42
N GLY A 50 4.49 -0.79 -1.30
CA GLY A 50 4.33 -0.47 -2.72
C GLY A 50 4.09 1.02 -2.92
N CYS A 51 4.88 1.85 -2.24
CA CYS A 51 4.68 3.30 -2.19
C CYS A 51 4.81 4.02 -3.54
N GLY A 52 5.41 3.36 -4.54
CA GLY A 52 5.70 3.95 -5.84
C GLY A 52 6.50 5.24 -5.73
N GLU A 53 6.10 6.29 -6.47
CA GLU A 53 6.72 7.62 -6.38
C GLU A 53 6.28 8.43 -5.14
N GLY A 54 5.62 7.79 -4.15
CA GLY A 54 5.27 8.39 -2.87
C GLY A 54 4.02 9.27 -2.91
N ILE A 55 3.01 8.90 -3.70
CA ILE A 55 1.74 9.65 -3.79
C ILE A 55 1.07 9.86 -2.43
N MET A 56 1.21 8.90 -1.50
CA MET A 56 0.58 8.95 -0.18
C MET A 56 1.34 9.83 0.81
N ILE A 57 2.63 10.09 0.63
CA ILE A 57 3.50 10.83 1.59
C ILE A 57 2.86 12.12 2.10
N PRO A 58 2.38 13.07 1.25
CA PRO A 58 1.83 14.32 1.75
C PRO A 58 0.60 14.13 2.66
N TYR A 59 -0.28 13.21 2.28
CA TYR A 59 -1.51 12.93 3.03
C TYR A 59 -1.24 12.20 4.34
N LEU A 60 -0.30 11.25 4.34
CA LEU A 60 0.13 10.53 5.54
C LEU A 60 0.85 11.48 6.50
N ARG A 61 1.74 12.34 5.98
CA ARG A 61 2.45 13.34 6.79
C ARG A 61 1.50 14.30 7.49
N GLU A 62 0.45 14.76 6.80
CA GLU A 62 -0.59 15.60 7.40
C GLU A 62 -1.28 14.91 8.59
N ARG A 63 -1.50 13.59 8.50
CA ARG A 63 -2.17 12.81 9.54
C ARG A 63 -1.28 12.50 10.75
N VAL A 64 -0.03 12.09 10.50
CA VAL A 64 0.88 11.68 11.58
C VAL A 64 1.66 12.84 12.19
N GLY A 65 1.72 14.00 11.51
CA GLY A 65 2.47 15.17 11.96
C GLY A 65 3.99 14.96 11.92
N ASP A 66 4.75 15.96 12.36
CA ASP A 66 6.22 15.97 12.27
C ASP A 66 6.89 14.90 13.16
N GLU A 67 6.27 14.54 14.27
CA GLU A 67 6.75 13.49 15.19
C GLU A 67 6.50 12.07 14.66
N GLY A 68 5.61 11.91 13.68
CA GLY A 68 5.33 10.63 13.04
C GLY A 68 6.45 10.19 12.12
N ARG A 69 6.54 8.88 11.90
CA ARG A 69 7.54 8.27 11.01
C ARG A 69 6.84 7.66 9.81
N LEU A 70 7.30 8.02 8.60
CA LEU A 70 6.87 7.38 7.36
C LEU A 70 8.00 6.48 6.85
N ILE A 71 7.64 5.26 6.52
CA ILE A 71 8.52 4.24 5.94
C ILE A 71 7.89 3.86 4.61
N GLU A 72 8.57 4.18 3.54
CA GLU A 72 8.15 3.96 2.15
C GLU A 72 8.87 2.73 1.61
N LEU A 73 8.15 1.68 1.29
CA LEU A 73 8.73 0.44 0.81
C LEU A 73 8.26 0.15 -0.61
N ASP A 74 9.21 -0.07 -1.51
CA ASP A 74 8.92 -0.45 -2.89
C ASP A 74 10.07 -1.35 -3.44
N PRO A 75 9.80 -2.36 -4.26
CA PRO A 75 10.84 -3.16 -4.90
C PRO A 75 11.58 -2.40 -6.00
N SER A 76 10.98 -1.35 -6.59
CA SER A 76 11.55 -0.53 -7.64
C SER A 76 12.41 0.60 -7.06
N GLU A 77 13.68 0.58 -7.38
CA GLU A 77 14.59 1.68 -7.03
C GLU A 77 14.23 2.98 -7.78
N VAL A 78 13.67 2.87 -8.98
CA VAL A 78 13.26 4.02 -9.78
C VAL A 78 12.10 4.73 -9.10
N MET A 79 11.10 3.99 -8.61
CA MET A 79 9.98 4.51 -7.83
C MET A 79 10.47 5.20 -6.55
N LEU A 80 11.34 4.55 -5.78
CA LEU A 80 11.89 5.13 -4.55
C LEU A 80 12.68 6.43 -4.80
N ARG A 81 13.36 6.56 -5.94
CA ARG A 81 13.99 7.84 -6.33
C ARG A 81 12.96 8.93 -6.61
N GLY A 82 11.77 8.58 -7.07
CA GLY A 82 10.62 9.49 -7.19
C GLY A 82 10.14 9.93 -5.80
N ALA A 83 9.89 8.98 -4.91
CA ALA A 83 9.49 9.23 -3.52
C ALA A 83 10.51 10.11 -2.77
N ALA A 84 11.81 9.90 -3.00
CA ALA A 84 12.88 10.72 -2.39
C ALA A 84 12.81 12.21 -2.72
N LYS A 85 12.15 12.58 -3.84
CA LYS A 85 11.97 13.99 -4.23
C LYS A 85 10.85 14.68 -3.47
N LYS A 86 10.02 13.91 -2.76
CA LYS A 86 8.99 14.45 -1.87
C LYS A 86 9.67 14.97 -0.60
N ASP A 87 10.03 16.23 -0.56
CA ASP A 87 10.68 16.88 0.60
C ASP A 87 9.66 17.14 1.74
N LEU A 88 9.05 16.08 2.25
CA LEU A 88 7.99 16.11 3.24
C LEU A 88 8.36 15.25 4.45
N GLY A 89 9.25 15.79 5.29
CA GLY A 89 9.60 15.16 6.57
C GLY A 89 10.52 13.93 6.45
N ARG A 90 11.28 13.81 5.37
CA ARG A 90 12.33 12.80 5.14
C ARG A 90 11.86 11.36 5.46
N PRO A 91 10.99 10.79 4.63
CA PRO A 91 10.56 9.40 4.83
C PRO A 91 11.76 8.44 4.75
N TRP A 92 11.68 7.33 5.46
CA TRP A 92 12.67 6.26 5.31
C TRP A 92 12.31 5.43 4.08
N LEU A 93 13.25 5.32 3.14
CA LEU A 93 13.04 4.59 1.89
C LEU A 93 13.67 3.21 2.01
N LEU A 94 12.88 2.16 1.78
CA LEU A 94 13.31 0.76 1.84
C LEU A 94 13.08 0.06 0.51
N LYS A 95 14.14 -0.43 -0.12
CA LYS A 95 14.05 -1.29 -1.28
C LYS A 95 13.83 -2.73 -0.84
N ALA A 96 12.59 -3.17 -0.87
CA ALA A 96 12.19 -4.53 -0.48
C ALA A 96 10.84 -4.89 -1.12
N THR A 97 10.42 -6.14 -0.98
CA THR A 97 9.08 -6.60 -1.36
C THR A 97 8.18 -6.72 -0.12
N ALA A 98 6.87 -6.74 -0.34
CA ALA A 98 5.88 -6.89 0.74
C ALA A 98 5.99 -8.27 1.44
N GLU A 99 6.51 -9.28 0.73
CA GLU A 99 6.72 -10.64 1.22
C GLU A 99 7.97 -10.80 2.11
N SER A 100 8.84 -9.77 2.17
CA SER A 100 10.08 -9.79 2.96
C SER A 100 10.42 -8.37 3.44
N ILE A 101 9.75 -7.93 4.49
CA ILE A 101 9.85 -6.57 5.03
C ILE A 101 11.06 -6.50 5.99
N PRO A 102 12.11 -5.67 5.70
CA PRO A 102 13.33 -5.60 6.51
C PRO A 102 13.14 -4.73 7.78
N LEU A 103 12.06 -4.96 8.49
CA LEU A 103 11.73 -4.30 9.76
C LEU A 103 11.58 -5.32 10.89
N LEU A 104 11.79 -4.88 12.11
CA LEU A 104 11.58 -5.70 13.30
C LEU A 104 10.08 -5.99 13.50
N SER A 105 9.78 -7.13 14.11
CA SER A 105 8.42 -7.46 14.52
C SER A 105 7.90 -6.40 15.51
N GLY A 106 6.62 -6.00 15.35
CA GLY A 106 5.98 -5.05 16.25
C GLY A 106 6.59 -3.65 16.23
N SER A 107 7.08 -3.18 15.10
CA SER A 107 7.79 -1.88 14.97
C SER A 107 6.93 -0.76 14.40
N VAL A 108 5.80 -1.06 13.72
CA VAL A 108 4.95 -0.06 13.07
C VAL A 108 3.53 -0.03 13.65
N ASP A 109 2.91 1.13 13.67
CA ASP A 109 1.54 1.30 14.19
C ASP A 109 0.50 0.96 13.11
N THR A 110 0.77 1.32 11.86
CA THR A 110 -0.13 1.05 10.73
C THR A 110 0.67 0.66 9.50
N VAL A 111 0.22 -0.40 8.82
CA VAL A 111 0.69 -0.81 7.49
C VAL A 111 -0.36 -0.41 6.48
N ILE A 112 0.03 0.23 5.39
CA ILE A 112 -0.86 0.65 4.31
C ILE A 112 -0.39 -0.01 3.01
N ALA A 113 -1.31 -0.57 2.23
CA ALA A 113 -1.12 -1.05 0.87
C ALA A 113 -2.11 -0.30 -0.03
N PHE A 114 -1.69 0.85 -0.56
CA PHE A 114 -2.51 1.67 -1.44
C PHE A 114 -2.21 1.35 -2.91
N ALA A 115 -3.23 0.93 -3.65
CA ALA A 115 -3.19 0.64 -5.09
C ALA A 115 -2.11 -0.38 -5.52
N CYS A 116 -1.66 -1.26 -4.62
CA CYS A 116 -0.57 -2.20 -4.90
C CYS A 116 -0.89 -3.66 -4.55
N PHE A 117 -1.90 -3.93 -3.71
CA PHE A 117 -2.16 -5.28 -3.18
C PHE A 117 -2.30 -6.38 -4.25
N PRO A 118 -3.01 -6.18 -5.39
CA PRO A 118 -3.10 -7.19 -6.44
C PRO A 118 -1.77 -7.54 -7.11
N HIS A 119 -0.77 -6.68 -6.96
CA HIS A 119 0.54 -6.86 -7.56
C HIS A 119 1.51 -7.68 -6.70
N PHE A 120 1.14 -8.02 -5.46
CA PHE A 120 1.96 -8.88 -4.61
C PHE A 120 2.08 -10.26 -5.25
N GLU A 121 3.28 -10.84 -5.24
CA GLU A 121 3.51 -12.18 -5.81
C GLU A 121 2.85 -13.26 -4.95
N GLU A 122 3.03 -13.14 -3.64
CA GLU A 122 2.52 -14.07 -2.63
C GLU A 122 1.75 -13.28 -1.57
N ALA A 123 0.49 -12.94 -1.87
CA ALA A 123 -0.36 -12.14 -0.98
C ALA A 123 -0.41 -12.70 0.46
N LYS A 124 -0.36 -14.05 0.60
CA LYS A 124 -0.34 -14.69 1.92
C LYS A 124 0.92 -14.34 2.72
N LEU A 125 2.08 -14.31 2.08
CA LEU A 125 3.34 -13.92 2.73
C LEU A 125 3.34 -12.43 3.04
N ALA A 126 2.86 -11.60 2.12
CA ALA A 126 2.78 -10.15 2.33
C ALA A 126 1.87 -9.80 3.54
N VAL A 127 0.70 -10.44 3.66
CA VAL A 127 -0.22 -10.23 4.79
C VAL A 127 0.38 -10.74 6.11
N ALA A 128 1.12 -11.86 6.08
CA ALA A 128 1.82 -12.37 7.26
C ALA A 128 2.98 -11.45 7.70
N GLU A 129 3.76 -10.89 6.76
CA GLU A 129 4.81 -9.92 7.04
C GLU A 129 4.24 -8.61 7.57
N ALA A 130 3.14 -8.10 6.98
CA ALA A 130 2.42 -6.95 7.51
C ALA A 130 1.97 -7.20 8.96
N TYR A 131 1.43 -8.40 9.27
CA TYR A 131 1.09 -8.78 10.63
C TYR A 131 2.32 -8.82 11.55
N ARG A 132 3.41 -9.39 11.09
CA ARG A 132 4.64 -9.49 11.88
C ARG A 132 5.16 -8.13 12.29
N VAL A 133 5.25 -7.18 11.35
CA VAL A 133 5.81 -5.85 11.62
C VAL A 133 4.87 -4.92 12.38
N ALA A 134 3.55 -5.12 12.31
CA ALA A 134 2.58 -4.34 13.05
C ALA A 134 2.69 -4.62 14.56
N LYS A 135 2.56 -3.57 15.38
CA LYS A 135 2.44 -3.65 16.83
C LYS A 135 1.12 -4.34 17.24
N ALA A 136 1.05 -4.89 18.44
CA ALA A 136 -0.24 -5.25 19.06
C ALA A 136 -1.13 -4.01 19.14
N GLY A 137 -2.40 -4.15 18.76
CA GLY A 137 -3.34 -3.04 18.62
C GLY A 137 -3.17 -2.21 17.33
N GLY A 138 -2.14 -2.48 16.52
CA GLY A 138 -1.89 -1.81 15.25
C GLY A 138 -2.83 -2.26 14.13
N TYR A 139 -2.72 -1.61 12.97
CA TYR A 139 -3.66 -1.80 11.87
C TYR A 139 -2.97 -2.14 10.55
N VAL A 140 -3.71 -2.80 9.68
CA VAL A 140 -3.42 -2.87 8.24
C VAL A 140 -4.59 -2.27 7.46
N VAL A 141 -4.24 -1.53 6.39
CA VAL A 141 -5.19 -0.94 5.45
C VAL A 141 -4.82 -1.37 4.04
N VAL A 142 -5.77 -1.97 3.30
CA VAL A 142 -5.67 -2.14 1.84
C VAL A 142 -6.69 -1.21 1.21
N ALA A 143 -6.25 -0.32 0.30
CA ALA A 143 -7.15 0.66 -0.28
C ALA A 143 -6.88 0.90 -1.76
N HIS A 144 -7.94 1.17 -2.52
CA HIS A 144 -7.92 1.58 -3.91
C HIS A 144 -8.97 2.68 -4.15
N LEU A 145 -8.71 3.57 -5.12
CA LEU A 145 -9.68 4.54 -5.63
C LEU A 145 -10.55 3.95 -6.76
N LEU A 146 -10.61 2.64 -6.85
CA LEU A 146 -11.43 1.85 -7.76
C LEU A 146 -12.09 0.73 -6.96
N SER A 147 -13.32 0.36 -7.30
CA SER A 147 -13.94 -0.89 -6.86
C SER A 147 -13.19 -2.08 -7.47
N ARG A 148 -13.43 -3.28 -6.97
CA ARG A 148 -12.83 -4.53 -7.51
C ARG A 148 -13.11 -4.68 -9.01
N GLU A 149 -14.34 -4.42 -9.44
CA GLU A 149 -14.72 -4.54 -10.84
C GLU A 149 -14.06 -3.46 -11.72
N GLU A 150 -14.03 -2.20 -11.26
CA GLU A 150 -13.34 -1.13 -11.98
C GLU A 150 -11.83 -1.42 -12.09
N LEU A 151 -11.22 -1.97 -11.03
CA LEU A 151 -9.81 -2.35 -11.03
C LEU A 151 -9.53 -3.50 -12.01
N ARG A 152 -10.40 -4.53 -12.04
CA ARG A 152 -10.32 -5.62 -12.99
C ARG A 152 -10.39 -5.13 -14.45
N GLN A 153 -11.31 -4.21 -14.72
CA GLN A 153 -11.45 -3.59 -16.05
C GLN A 153 -10.23 -2.74 -16.42
N HIS A 154 -9.66 -2.02 -15.45
CA HIS A 154 -8.45 -1.23 -15.65
C HIS A 154 -7.24 -2.14 -15.97
N HIS A 155 -7.03 -3.19 -15.20
CA HIS A 155 -5.90 -4.12 -15.38
C HIS A 155 -6.02 -4.93 -16.69
N ALA A 156 -7.24 -5.28 -17.13
CA ALA A 156 -7.47 -5.99 -18.38
C ALA A 156 -6.96 -5.25 -19.63
N GLN A 157 -6.65 -3.96 -19.52
CA GLN A 157 -6.06 -3.15 -20.60
C GLN A 157 -4.52 -3.26 -20.69
N HIS A 158 -3.87 -3.92 -19.70
CA HIS A 158 -2.42 -4.01 -19.59
C HIS A 158 -2.00 -5.47 -19.36
N PHE A 159 -1.44 -6.10 -20.39
CA PHE A 159 -1.08 -7.52 -20.41
C PHE A 159 -0.24 -7.98 -19.19
N GLN A 160 0.66 -7.11 -18.69
CA GLN A 160 1.56 -7.45 -17.57
C GLN A 160 0.85 -7.58 -16.22
N VAL A 161 -0.34 -6.98 -16.08
CA VAL A 161 -1.13 -6.94 -14.85
C VAL A 161 -2.59 -7.41 -15.05
N GLU A 162 -2.92 -7.95 -16.21
CA GLU A 162 -4.29 -8.37 -16.55
C GLU A 162 -4.88 -9.40 -15.59
N ASN A 163 -4.03 -10.20 -14.97
CA ASN A 163 -4.40 -11.23 -14.00
C ASN A 163 -4.30 -10.75 -12.54
N ASP A 164 -3.87 -9.50 -12.31
CA ASP A 164 -3.73 -8.92 -10.98
C ASP A 164 -5.09 -8.40 -10.51
N VAL A 165 -5.81 -9.23 -9.77
CA VAL A 165 -7.17 -8.93 -9.30
C VAL A 165 -7.24 -8.96 -7.78
N LEU A 166 -8.15 -8.14 -7.22
CA LEU A 166 -8.52 -8.27 -5.81
C LEU A 166 -9.45 -9.49 -5.66
N PRO A 167 -9.14 -10.43 -4.77
CA PRO A 167 -10.03 -11.54 -4.44
C PRO A 167 -11.39 -11.05 -3.92
N ASP A 168 -12.40 -11.93 -3.92
CA ASP A 168 -13.68 -11.61 -3.31
C ASP A 168 -13.57 -11.37 -1.78
N ASP A 169 -14.62 -10.83 -1.17
CA ASP A 169 -14.62 -10.44 0.24
C ASP A 169 -14.38 -11.61 1.18
N ALA A 170 -14.92 -12.79 0.86
CA ALA A 170 -14.74 -13.97 1.70
C ALA A 170 -13.27 -14.44 1.68
N THR A 171 -12.69 -14.47 0.50
CA THR A 171 -11.27 -14.83 0.29
C THR A 171 -10.35 -13.80 0.95
N MET A 172 -10.62 -12.50 0.76
CA MET A 172 -9.83 -11.44 1.40
C MET A 172 -9.92 -11.51 2.93
N ARG A 173 -11.13 -11.68 3.48
CA ARG A 173 -11.33 -11.84 4.92
C ARG A 173 -10.55 -13.03 5.47
N GLN A 174 -10.70 -14.20 4.85
CA GLN A 174 -10.03 -15.43 5.26
C GLN A 174 -8.50 -15.25 5.23
N LEU A 175 -7.95 -14.61 4.20
CA LEU A 175 -6.53 -14.36 4.05
C LEU A 175 -5.95 -13.56 5.23
N PHE A 176 -6.67 -12.54 5.69
CA PHE A 176 -6.24 -11.72 6.82
C PHE A 176 -6.42 -12.44 8.15
N GLU A 177 -7.56 -13.11 8.34
CA GLU A 177 -7.85 -13.91 9.56
C GLU A 177 -6.86 -15.06 9.74
N ASP A 178 -6.49 -15.77 8.67
CA ASP A 178 -5.47 -16.83 8.71
C ASP A 178 -4.08 -16.32 9.13
N ALA A 179 -3.77 -15.08 8.84
CA ALA A 179 -2.52 -14.43 9.27
C ALA A 179 -2.58 -13.88 10.72
N GLY A 180 -3.75 -13.97 11.37
CA GLY A 180 -3.96 -13.55 12.76
C GLY A 180 -4.58 -12.17 12.94
N TRP A 181 -4.93 -11.47 11.85
CA TRP A 181 -5.64 -10.20 11.94
C TRP A 181 -7.07 -10.39 12.42
N GLY A 182 -7.54 -9.51 13.31
CA GLY A 182 -8.92 -9.44 13.78
C GLY A 182 -9.65 -8.22 13.23
N ASP A 183 -10.94 -8.09 13.57
CA ASP A 183 -11.79 -6.94 13.24
C ASP A 183 -11.74 -6.56 11.74
N VAL A 184 -11.70 -7.57 10.83
CA VAL A 184 -11.60 -7.34 9.39
C VAL A 184 -12.89 -6.72 8.87
N THR A 185 -12.79 -5.48 8.38
CA THR A 185 -13.88 -4.75 7.73
C THR A 185 -13.54 -4.49 6.27
N ILE A 186 -14.52 -4.66 5.39
CA ILE A 186 -14.37 -4.36 3.96
C ILE A 186 -15.50 -3.43 3.55
N GLU A 187 -15.14 -2.36 2.88
CA GLU A 187 -16.06 -1.41 2.26
C GLU A 187 -15.73 -1.31 0.76
N GLU A 188 -16.75 -1.51 -0.07
CA GLU A 188 -16.65 -1.38 -1.51
C GLU A 188 -17.81 -0.54 -2.05
N ALA A 189 -17.47 0.42 -2.92
CA ALA A 189 -18.40 1.25 -3.65
C ALA A 189 -17.77 1.67 -4.99
N PRO A 190 -18.53 2.21 -5.95
CA PRO A 190 -17.93 2.80 -7.13
C PRO A 190 -16.82 3.79 -6.77
N GLY A 191 -15.63 3.55 -7.30
CA GLY A 191 -14.46 4.35 -6.99
C GLY A 191 -13.80 4.08 -5.64
N LEU A 192 -14.17 3.04 -4.90
CA LEU A 192 -13.61 2.75 -3.58
C LEU A 192 -13.55 1.25 -3.32
N TYR A 193 -12.38 0.79 -2.91
CA TYR A 193 -12.19 -0.43 -2.14
C TYR A 193 -11.35 -0.13 -0.91
N ARG A 194 -11.79 -0.58 0.26
CA ARG A 194 -11.04 -0.41 1.50
C ARG A 194 -11.24 -1.61 2.42
N LEU A 195 -10.15 -2.27 2.77
CA LEU A 195 -10.09 -3.25 3.87
C LEU A 195 -9.31 -2.63 5.03
N ILE A 196 -9.82 -2.75 6.23
CA ILE A 196 -9.11 -2.43 7.48
C ILE A 196 -9.19 -3.63 8.38
N ALA A 197 -8.05 -4.02 8.95
CA ALA A 197 -7.99 -5.06 9.98
C ALA A 197 -7.07 -4.62 11.12
N ARG A 198 -7.32 -5.15 12.32
CA ARG A 198 -6.58 -4.82 13.53
C ARG A 198 -5.82 -6.04 14.04
N LYS A 199 -4.59 -5.82 14.48
CA LYS A 199 -3.83 -6.84 15.19
C LYS A 199 -4.30 -6.87 16.65
N PRO A 200 -4.75 -8.02 17.17
CA PRO A 200 -5.14 -8.17 18.58
C PRO A 200 -4.07 -7.79 19.58
#